data_1267987e3cadc39a8d59cad83ed2ffe5
#
_entry.id   1267987e3cadc39a8d59cad83ed2ffe5
#
_cell.length_a   1.000
_cell.length_b   1.000
_cell.length_c   1.000
_cell.angle_alpha   90.00
_cell.angle_beta   90.00
_cell.angle_gamma   90.00
#
_symmetry.space_group_name_H-M   'P 1'
#
loop_
_entity.id
_entity.type
_entity.pdbx_description
1 polymer ?
#
loop_
_entity_poly.entity_id
_entity_poly.type
_entity_poly.pdbx_seq_one_letter_code
_entity_poly.pdbx_strand_id
1 'polypeptide(L)'
;MNTQGRGRFYFTRSAGGAGFIFWAARSGKGATALKTMNMISRRSVLKATAAAAVVSALGLTGCGSSGSSAAASSAAGSAAAASEAGQTFKVGIVNYVDHASLNQIVTSVESRLDEVGAEKGVTFDYADYYANAQADQSNLNQIGADLVADQVDVIVAVATPTAATMLAAVEDTGIPVVYSAVTDPVSAGFDGEEGITGTSDALNTEAIMNLITAINPDIDTIGLLYDLSQDASTQAIADAKAFCDSKGIKYIEKNGTTTAEVQMAAEALVAAGVKAVFTPTDNTVMTAELSIYETFTDAGVMHFTGADSFALNGAFVGYGVDYVQLGEATADMVVELLCGGKTPADLPYQTFDNGIVTINTESCEALGLDLDTVKEAFKPYCTEIVVVTTQENF
;
A
#
# COMPACT_ATOMS: atom_id res chain seq x y z
N MET A 1 8.74 -28.03 -48.97
CA MET A 1 7.90 -27.17 -49.81
C MET A 1 7.28 -26.12 -48.92
N ASN A 2 7.72 -24.92 -49.15
CA ASN A 2 7.57 -23.72 -48.29
C ASN A 2 6.40 -22.90 -48.82
N THR A 3 5.43 -22.53 -48.01
CA THR A 3 4.47 -21.45 -48.36
C THR A 3 4.26 -20.55 -47.14
N GLN A 4 5.02 -19.44 -47.15
CA GLN A 4 4.77 -18.28 -46.34
C GLN A 4 3.50 -17.58 -46.80
N GLY A 5 2.51 -17.42 -45.93
CA GLY A 5 1.34 -16.55 -46.13
C GLY A 5 1.70 -15.11 -45.81
N ARG A 6 1.82 -14.26 -46.81
CA ARG A 6 1.95 -12.78 -46.65
C ARG A 6 0.57 -12.18 -46.42
N GLY A 7 0.35 -11.58 -45.26
CA GLY A 7 -0.81 -10.72 -45.01
C GLY A 7 -0.66 -9.37 -45.73
N ARG A 8 -1.68 -8.94 -46.46
CA ARG A 8 -1.77 -7.60 -47.10
C ARG A 8 -2.39 -6.63 -46.09
N PHE A 9 -1.76 -5.47 -45.95
CA PHE A 9 -2.30 -4.34 -45.21
C PHE A 9 -3.19 -3.49 -46.13
N TYR A 10 -4.37 -3.16 -45.62
CA TYR A 10 -5.24 -2.14 -46.26
C TYR A 10 -5.40 -0.97 -45.29
N PHE A 11 -5.08 0.22 -45.77
CA PHE A 11 -5.36 1.49 -45.09
C PHE A 11 -6.67 2.05 -45.60
N THR A 12 -7.64 2.30 -44.73
CA THR A 12 -8.77 3.15 -45.02
C THR A 12 -8.70 4.39 -44.16
N ARG A 13 -8.70 5.57 -44.81
CA ARG A 13 -8.70 6.87 -44.16
C ARG A 13 -10.15 7.30 -43.96
N SER A 14 -10.59 7.42 -42.70
CA SER A 14 -11.88 8.06 -42.36
C SER A 14 -11.62 9.52 -41.98
N ALA A 15 -12.43 10.42 -42.54
CA ALA A 15 -12.40 11.84 -42.24
C ALA A 15 -13.08 12.10 -40.90
N GLY A 16 -12.28 12.26 -39.82
CA GLY A 16 -12.80 12.53 -38.47
C GLY A 16 -11.89 11.89 -37.44
N GLY A 17 -10.81 12.56 -37.07
CA GLY A 17 -9.72 12.29 -36.16
C GLY A 17 -9.95 11.39 -34.97
N ALA A 18 -9.88 10.08 -35.14
CA ALA A 18 -9.46 9.09 -34.15
C ALA A 18 -9.21 7.78 -34.89
N GLY A 19 -7.97 7.33 -34.97
CA GLY A 19 -7.60 6.08 -35.64
C GLY A 19 -7.69 4.92 -34.64
N PHE A 20 -8.51 3.91 -34.96
CA PHE A 20 -8.54 2.63 -34.27
C PHE A 20 -7.83 1.57 -35.12
N ILE A 21 -6.94 0.80 -34.50
CA ILE A 21 -6.29 -0.36 -35.13
C ILE A 21 -7.07 -1.60 -34.73
N PHE A 22 -7.66 -2.31 -35.73
CA PHE A 22 -8.28 -3.61 -35.51
C PHE A 22 -7.33 -4.72 -35.98
N TRP A 23 -7.06 -5.67 -35.10
CA TRP A 23 -6.39 -6.94 -35.44
C TRP A 23 -7.45 -8.02 -35.63
N ALA A 24 -7.47 -8.68 -36.78
CA ALA A 24 -8.34 -9.83 -37.04
C ALA A 24 -7.51 -11.07 -37.37
N ALA A 25 -7.46 -12.02 -36.45
CA ALA A 25 -6.94 -13.36 -36.69
C ALA A 25 -8.11 -14.26 -37.14
N ARG A 26 -7.96 -14.93 -38.27
CA ARG A 26 -8.91 -15.89 -38.78
C ARG A 26 -8.47 -17.29 -38.44
N SER A 27 -9.11 -17.94 -37.46
CA SER A 27 -9.09 -19.39 -37.31
C SER A 27 -10.50 -19.94 -37.44
N GLY A 28 -10.65 -21.03 -38.16
CA GLY A 28 -11.92 -21.56 -38.58
C GLY A 28 -12.68 -22.31 -37.48
N LYS A 29 -14.02 -22.21 -37.63
CA LYS A 29 -15.09 -23.01 -37.02
C LYS A 29 -15.46 -22.67 -35.56
N GLY A 30 -16.61 -22.08 -35.41
CA GLY A 30 -17.39 -22.02 -34.15
C GLY A 30 -17.99 -20.64 -33.90
N ALA A 31 -19.29 -20.57 -33.81
CA ALA A 31 -20.11 -19.39 -33.66
C ALA A 31 -19.67 -18.55 -32.44
N THR A 32 -19.40 -17.26 -32.68
CA THR A 32 -18.98 -16.32 -31.66
C THR A 32 -20.18 -15.46 -31.22
N ALA A 33 -20.56 -15.59 -29.97
CA ALA A 33 -21.45 -14.62 -29.33
C ALA A 33 -20.64 -13.39 -28.96
N LEU A 34 -20.99 -12.25 -29.55
CA LEU A 34 -20.45 -10.94 -29.15
C LEU A 34 -21.05 -10.53 -27.80
N LYS A 35 -20.21 -10.48 -26.78
CA LYS A 35 -20.52 -9.86 -25.48
C LYS A 35 -20.05 -8.41 -25.55
N THR A 36 -20.97 -7.50 -25.81
CA THR A 36 -20.73 -6.05 -25.69
C THR A 36 -20.67 -5.71 -24.20
N MET A 37 -19.50 -5.33 -23.71
CA MET A 37 -19.38 -4.65 -22.42
C MET A 37 -19.76 -3.19 -22.60
N ASN A 38 -20.91 -2.81 -22.08
CA ASN A 38 -21.30 -1.41 -21.91
C ASN A 38 -20.52 -0.83 -20.73
N MET A 39 -19.55 0.04 -21.01
CA MET A 39 -19.05 0.98 -20.03
C MET A 39 -20.10 2.08 -19.84
N ILE A 40 -20.84 2.00 -18.75
CA ILE A 40 -21.77 3.06 -18.34
C ILE A 40 -20.96 4.11 -17.57
N SER A 41 -20.68 5.22 -18.24
CA SER A 41 -20.22 6.45 -17.63
C SER A 41 -21.33 7.00 -16.71
N ARG A 42 -21.06 7.01 -15.40
CA ARG A 42 -21.95 7.64 -14.40
C ARG A 42 -21.64 9.13 -14.27
N ARG A 43 -21.92 9.89 -15.31
CA ARG A 43 -22.09 11.34 -15.21
C ARG A 43 -23.31 11.73 -16.01
N SER A 44 -24.44 11.92 -15.32
CA SER A 44 -25.57 12.79 -15.67
C SER A 44 -26.88 12.30 -15.07
N VAL A 45 -27.17 12.62 -13.82
CA VAL A 45 -28.54 12.94 -13.42
C VAL A 45 -28.47 14.10 -12.43
N LEU A 46 -28.46 15.29 -12.97
CA LEU A 46 -28.85 16.50 -12.26
C LEU A 46 -30.07 17.02 -12.99
N LYS A 47 -31.19 17.13 -12.30
CA LYS A 47 -32.10 18.28 -12.29
C LYS A 47 -33.53 17.92 -11.89
N ALA A 48 -33.88 18.66 -10.91
CA ALA A 48 -35.17 19.35 -10.70
C ALA A 48 -36.26 18.56 -9.93
N THR A 49 -36.58 19.05 -8.76
CA THR A 49 -37.84 19.76 -8.63
C THR A 49 -37.90 20.62 -7.36
N ALA A 50 -38.47 21.77 -7.56
CA ALA A 50 -38.61 22.90 -6.66
C ALA A 50 -39.76 22.76 -5.65
N ALA A 51 -39.55 23.45 -4.52
CA ALA A 51 -40.52 24.28 -3.80
C ALA A 51 -41.85 23.71 -3.27
N ALA A 52 -42.02 23.74 -1.94
CA ALA A 52 -43.21 24.25 -1.32
C ALA A 52 -42.91 24.81 0.08
N ALA A 53 -42.92 26.09 0.18
CA ALA A 53 -42.97 26.85 1.44
C ALA A 53 -44.36 26.76 2.06
N VAL A 54 -44.43 26.54 3.39
CA VAL A 54 -45.61 26.93 4.16
C VAL A 54 -45.14 27.64 5.44
N VAL A 55 -45.41 28.91 5.43
CA VAL A 55 -45.35 29.84 6.58
C VAL A 55 -46.57 29.56 7.46
N SER A 56 -46.35 29.49 8.78
CA SER A 56 -47.42 29.80 9.74
C SER A 56 -46.80 30.48 10.96
N ALA A 57 -47.11 31.74 11.03
CA ALA A 57 -46.80 32.63 12.12
C ALA A 57 -47.94 32.61 13.19
N LEU A 58 -47.61 33.18 14.33
CA LEU A 58 -48.44 33.83 15.34
C LEU A 58 -48.61 33.13 16.68
N GLY A 59 -48.22 33.91 17.69
CA GLY A 59 -48.61 33.78 19.06
C GLY A 59 -47.77 34.59 20.04
N LEU A 60 -47.99 35.92 20.07
CA LEU A 60 -47.53 36.87 21.11
C LEU A 60 -48.24 36.61 22.45
N THR A 61 -47.54 36.79 23.56
CA THR A 61 -47.74 37.78 24.62
C THR A 61 -47.35 37.25 25.99
N GLY A 62 -46.72 38.11 26.80
CA GLY A 62 -46.71 38.04 28.23
C GLY A 62 -45.50 38.66 28.95
N CYS A 63 -45.52 39.95 29.20
CA CYS A 63 -44.61 40.64 30.11
C CYS A 63 -44.74 40.17 31.57
N GLY A 64 -43.64 40.27 32.33
CA GLY A 64 -43.64 40.19 33.78
C GLY A 64 -42.23 40.29 34.38
N SER A 65 -41.96 41.45 34.94
CA SER A 65 -40.71 41.96 35.48
C SER A 65 -40.26 41.38 36.82
N SER A 66 -38.96 41.62 37.03
CA SER A 66 -38.27 41.93 38.32
C SER A 66 -37.65 40.78 39.12
N GLY A 67 -36.32 40.85 39.24
CA GLY A 67 -35.73 40.94 40.58
C GLY A 67 -34.70 39.81 40.93
N SER A 68 -33.49 40.31 41.13
CA SER A 68 -32.46 39.89 42.11
C SER A 68 -31.56 38.68 41.88
N SER A 69 -30.34 39.02 41.58
CA SER A 69 -29.07 38.67 42.27
C SER A 69 -28.83 37.26 42.81
N ALA A 70 -27.68 36.77 42.42
CA ALA A 70 -26.66 36.03 43.15
C ALA A 70 -26.63 34.51 42.96
N ALA A 71 -25.62 34.07 42.42
CA ALA A 71 -24.57 33.20 42.90
C ALA A 71 -23.95 32.43 41.74
N ALA A 72 -22.70 32.73 41.46
CA ALA A 72 -21.81 31.90 40.67
C ALA A 72 -21.65 30.56 41.39
N SER A 73 -22.02 29.49 40.74
CA SER A 73 -21.50 28.17 41.03
C SER A 73 -20.97 27.60 39.73
N SER A 74 -19.66 27.49 39.71
CA SER A 74 -18.88 26.73 38.72
C SER A 74 -19.37 25.30 38.68
N ALA A 75 -20.21 25.01 37.70
CA ALA A 75 -20.42 23.65 37.26
C ALA A 75 -19.43 23.40 36.10
N ALA A 76 -18.30 22.75 36.43
CA ALA A 76 -17.56 22.01 35.46
C ALA A 76 -18.52 20.94 34.95
N GLY A 77 -19.18 21.25 33.86
CA GLY A 77 -19.99 20.31 33.11
C GLY A 77 -19.01 19.35 32.44
N SER A 78 -18.97 18.14 32.96
CA SER A 78 -18.55 16.98 32.18
C SER A 78 -19.30 17.09 30.86
N ALA A 79 -18.58 17.34 29.76
CA ALA A 79 -19.12 17.14 28.44
C ALA A 79 -19.39 15.63 28.35
N ALA A 80 -20.64 15.26 28.55
CA ALA A 80 -21.13 13.95 28.25
C ALA A 80 -20.84 13.73 26.74
N ALA A 81 -20.08 12.69 26.41
CA ALA A 81 -19.98 12.20 25.07
C ALA A 81 -21.39 12.11 24.50
N ALA A 82 -21.71 12.98 23.57
CA ALA A 82 -22.95 12.90 22.82
C ALA A 82 -22.91 11.56 22.10
N SER A 83 -23.98 10.79 22.20
CA SER A 83 -24.15 9.52 21.50
C SER A 83 -23.91 9.74 20.02
N GLU A 84 -22.81 9.25 19.48
CA GLU A 84 -22.43 9.31 18.07
C GLU A 84 -23.23 8.32 17.20
N ALA A 85 -24.17 7.56 17.81
CA ALA A 85 -24.97 6.57 17.13
C ALA A 85 -25.73 7.17 15.92
N GLY A 86 -25.43 6.63 14.74
CA GLY A 86 -25.98 7.08 13.47
C GLY A 86 -25.15 8.14 12.72
N GLN A 87 -23.97 8.51 13.25
CA GLN A 87 -23.05 9.40 12.54
C GLN A 87 -22.33 8.64 11.41
N THR A 88 -22.10 9.32 10.28
CA THR A 88 -21.31 8.81 9.18
C THR A 88 -20.03 9.64 9.03
N PHE A 89 -18.88 8.97 9.01
CA PHE A 89 -17.58 9.58 8.78
C PHE A 89 -17.08 9.20 7.38
N LYS A 90 -16.54 10.15 6.66
CA LYS A 90 -15.92 9.93 5.35
C LYS A 90 -14.44 9.58 5.54
N VAL A 91 -14.05 8.40 5.12
CA VAL A 91 -12.68 7.91 5.26
C VAL A 91 -12.05 7.75 3.88
N GLY A 92 -11.11 8.63 3.53
CA GLY A 92 -10.31 8.43 2.33
C GLY A 92 -9.34 7.27 2.53
N ILE A 93 -9.33 6.28 1.64
CA ILE A 93 -8.31 5.22 1.65
C ILE A 93 -7.54 5.28 0.33
N VAL A 94 -6.24 5.57 0.41
CA VAL A 94 -5.39 5.72 -0.77
C VAL A 94 -4.33 4.63 -0.78
N ASN A 95 -4.47 3.69 -1.72
CA ASN A 95 -3.47 2.66 -1.96
C ASN A 95 -2.44 3.17 -2.99
N TYR A 96 -1.14 2.94 -2.73
CA TYR A 96 -0.08 3.33 -3.66
C TYR A 96 -0.13 2.52 -4.97
N VAL A 97 -0.19 1.20 -4.85
CA VAL A 97 -0.19 0.25 -5.97
C VAL A 97 -0.74 -1.10 -5.53
N ASP A 98 -1.28 -1.88 -6.47
CA ASP A 98 -1.76 -3.23 -6.18
C ASP A 98 -0.60 -4.21 -6.03
N HIS A 99 -0.45 -4.76 -4.83
CA HIS A 99 0.29 -5.98 -4.52
C HIS A 99 -0.19 -6.57 -3.19
N ALA A 100 0.14 -7.83 -2.92
CA ALA A 100 -0.46 -8.59 -1.84
C ALA A 100 -0.42 -7.89 -0.48
N SER A 101 0.75 -7.39 -0.03
CA SER A 101 0.89 -6.76 1.28
C SER A 101 0.03 -5.49 1.41
N LEU A 102 0.05 -4.59 0.40
CA LEU A 102 -0.75 -3.37 0.46
C LEU A 102 -2.25 -3.65 0.35
N ASN A 103 -2.65 -4.64 -0.46
CA ASN A 103 -4.04 -5.06 -0.57
C ASN A 103 -4.54 -5.72 0.72
N GLN A 104 -3.69 -6.49 1.44
CA GLN A 104 -4.01 -7.01 2.77
C GLN A 104 -4.28 -5.87 3.76
N ILE A 105 -3.44 -4.82 3.76
CA ILE A 105 -3.65 -3.63 4.60
C ILE A 105 -5.01 -3.01 4.31
N VAL A 106 -5.30 -2.68 3.04
CA VAL A 106 -6.58 -2.05 2.65
C VAL A 106 -7.76 -2.88 3.11
N THR A 107 -7.77 -4.18 2.80
CA THR A 107 -8.86 -5.10 3.18
C THR A 107 -9.02 -5.18 4.71
N SER A 108 -7.92 -5.16 5.45
CA SER A 108 -7.96 -5.24 6.92
C SER A 108 -8.44 -3.93 7.54
N VAL A 109 -8.04 -2.78 6.98
CA VAL A 109 -8.58 -1.46 7.37
C VAL A 109 -10.09 -1.42 7.17
N GLU A 110 -10.57 -1.78 5.97
CA GLU A 110 -11.99 -1.79 5.63
C GLU A 110 -12.78 -2.71 6.58
N SER A 111 -12.32 -3.96 6.75
CA SER A 111 -12.97 -4.95 7.61
C SER A 111 -13.04 -4.50 9.07
N ARG A 112 -11.96 -3.90 9.58
CA ARG A 112 -11.89 -3.42 10.96
C ARG A 112 -12.78 -2.20 11.19
N LEU A 113 -12.83 -1.27 10.22
CA LEU A 113 -13.75 -0.12 10.27
C LEU A 113 -15.22 -0.57 10.28
N ASP A 114 -15.58 -1.57 9.48
CA ASP A 114 -16.92 -2.15 9.46
C ASP A 114 -17.29 -2.80 10.81
N GLU A 115 -16.37 -3.59 11.39
CA GLU A 115 -16.55 -4.24 12.69
C GLU A 115 -16.78 -3.19 13.78
N VAL A 116 -15.87 -2.23 13.92
CA VAL A 116 -15.96 -1.21 14.97
C VAL A 116 -17.14 -0.26 14.73
N GLY A 117 -17.45 0.03 13.47
CA GLY A 117 -18.62 0.81 13.08
C GLY A 117 -19.91 0.19 13.57
N ALA A 118 -20.05 -1.14 13.38
CA ALA A 118 -21.20 -1.91 13.89
C ALA A 118 -21.27 -1.90 15.42
N GLU A 119 -20.15 -2.02 16.12
CA GLU A 119 -20.08 -2.00 17.58
C GLU A 119 -20.46 -0.63 18.16
N LYS A 120 -19.98 0.46 17.55
CA LYS A 120 -20.22 1.84 18.03
C LYS A 120 -21.53 2.42 17.50
N GLY A 121 -22.18 1.81 16.51
CA GLY A 121 -23.38 2.33 15.85
C GLY A 121 -23.11 3.53 14.95
N VAL A 122 -21.91 3.63 14.38
CA VAL A 122 -21.47 4.65 13.41
C VAL A 122 -21.21 4.00 12.06
N THR A 123 -21.09 4.79 11.01
CA THR A 123 -20.72 4.33 9.68
C THR A 123 -19.42 4.99 9.25
N PHE A 124 -18.44 4.22 8.80
CA PHE A 124 -17.25 4.71 8.12
C PHE A 124 -17.46 4.52 6.62
N ASP A 125 -17.71 5.62 5.91
CA ASP A 125 -17.89 5.60 4.45
C ASP A 125 -16.53 5.76 3.77
N TYR A 126 -15.95 4.62 3.40
CA TYR A 126 -14.70 4.53 2.66
C TYR A 126 -14.93 4.10 1.19
N ALA A 127 -16.04 3.45 0.89
CA ALA A 127 -16.29 2.89 -0.44
C ALA A 127 -16.35 3.95 -1.55
N ASP A 128 -16.87 5.15 -1.23
CA ASP A 128 -16.94 6.27 -2.17
C ASP A 128 -15.62 7.08 -2.22
N TYR A 129 -14.68 6.83 -1.29
CA TYR A 129 -13.42 7.57 -1.10
C TYR A 129 -12.16 6.70 -1.19
N TYR A 130 -12.30 5.46 -1.69
CA TYR A 130 -11.15 4.60 -2.02
C TYR A 130 -10.55 4.97 -3.37
N ALA A 131 -9.21 5.02 -3.42
CA ALA A 131 -8.49 5.21 -4.67
C ALA A 131 -7.15 4.46 -4.67
N ASN A 132 -6.72 4.00 -5.86
CA ASN A 132 -5.41 3.41 -6.10
C ASN A 132 -4.63 4.30 -7.05
N ALA A 133 -3.44 4.72 -6.63
CA ALA A 133 -2.60 5.63 -7.40
C ALA A 133 -1.85 4.96 -8.55
N GLN A 134 -1.76 3.62 -8.56
CA GLN A 134 -1.04 2.84 -9.58
C GLN A 134 0.43 3.24 -9.72
N ALA A 135 1.09 3.52 -8.59
CA ALA A 135 2.47 4.00 -8.50
C ALA A 135 2.74 5.28 -9.32
N ASP A 136 1.72 6.11 -9.56
CA ASP A 136 1.84 7.36 -10.34
C ASP A 136 1.66 8.59 -9.46
N GLN A 137 2.67 9.45 -9.44
CA GLN A 137 2.68 10.67 -8.63
C GLN A 137 1.60 11.67 -9.05
N SER A 138 1.25 11.72 -10.33
CA SER A 138 0.19 12.63 -10.81
C SER A 138 -1.17 12.16 -10.33
N ASN A 139 -1.39 10.83 -10.29
CA ASN A 139 -2.59 10.25 -9.73
C ASN A 139 -2.68 10.52 -8.22
N LEU A 140 -1.58 10.36 -7.46
CA LEU A 140 -1.54 10.70 -6.02
C LEU A 140 -1.94 12.15 -5.77
N ASN A 141 -1.36 13.09 -6.52
CA ASN A 141 -1.69 14.52 -6.38
C ASN A 141 -3.17 14.79 -6.69
N GLN A 142 -3.72 14.13 -7.72
CA GLN A 142 -5.14 14.30 -8.06
C GLN A 142 -6.06 13.71 -6.99
N ILE A 143 -5.74 12.50 -6.50
CA ILE A 143 -6.51 11.83 -5.43
C ILE A 143 -6.52 12.71 -4.17
N GLY A 144 -5.38 13.25 -3.76
CA GLY A 144 -5.29 14.14 -2.60
C GLY A 144 -6.18 15.38 -2.76
N ALA A 145 -6.14 16.02 -3.93
CA ALA A 145 -6.98 17.18 -4.24
C ALA A 145 -8.48 16.84 -4.22
N ASP A 146 -8.87 15.68 -4.75
CA ASP A 146 -10.26 15.22 -4.78
C ASP A 146 -10.77 14.93 -3.35
N LEU A 147 -9.99 14.24 -2.50
CA LEU A 147 -10.36 13.96 -1.11
C LEU A 147 -10.51 15.24 -0.26
N VAL A 148 -9.62 16.22 -0.48
CA VAL A 148 -9.75 17.54 0.18
C VAL A 148 -11.01 18.28 -0.30
N ALA A 149 -11.33 18.24 -1.59
CA ALA A 149 -12.53 18.87 -2.13
C ALA A 149 -13.81 18.20 -1.62
N ASP A 150 -13.79 16.89 -1.40
CA ASP A 150 -14.88 16.10 -0.85
C ASP A 150 -15.02 16.26 0.68
N GLN A 151 -14.04 16.93 1.31
CA GLN A 151 -13.99 17.17 2.74
C GLN A 151 -14.12 15.87 3.56
N VAL A 152 -13.22 14.92 3.30
CA VAL A 152 -13.15 13.68 4.09
C VAL A 152 -12.73 14.01 5.52
N ASP A 153 -13.15 13.18 6.48
CA ASP A 153 -12.86 13.39 7.90
C ASP A 153 -11.46 12.90 8.30
N VAL A 154 -10.89 11.97 7.53
CA VAL A 154 -9.55 11.40 7.72
C VAL A 154 -9.06 10.78 6.40
N ILE A 155 -7.75 10.72 6.20
CA ILE A 155 -7.15 9.98 5.07
C ILE A 155 -6.26 8.86 5.62
N VAL A 156 -6.53 7.62 5.21
CA VAL A 156 -5.62 6.48 5.35
C VAL A 156 -4.71 6.43 4.13
N ALA A 157 -3.41 6.59 4.35
CA ALA A 157 -2.40 6.66 3.30
C ALA A 157 -1.50 5.42 3.34
N VAL A 158 -1.66 4.50 2.39
CA VAL A 158 -0.93 3.22 2.35
C VAL A 158 0.36 3.38 1.55
N ALA A 159 1.49 3.09 2.17
CA ALA A 159 2.88 3.27 1.74
C ALA A 159 3.44 4.70 1.85
N THR A 160 4.77 4.81 1.98
CA THR A 160 5.50 6.07 2.22
C THR A 160 5.22 7.16 1.18
N PRO A 161 5.22 6.89 -0.15
CA PRO A 161 4.95 7.93 -1.15
C PRO A 161 3.53 8.50 -1.05
N THR A 162 2.57 7.65 -0.69
CA THR A 162 1.18 8.06 -0.47
C THR A 162 1.08 8.96 0.76
N ALA A 163 1.70 8.57 1.87
CA ALA A 163 1.69 9.35 3.12
C ALA A 163 2.26 10.75 2.92
N ALA A 164 3.41 10.86 2.24
CA ALA A 164 4.04 12.13 1.95
C ALA A 164 3.15 13.04 1.07
N THR A 165 2.52 12.45 0.06
CA THR A 165 1.66 13.23 -0.85
C THR A 165 0.35 13.64 -0.18
N MET A 166 -0.27 12.76 0.61
CA MET A 166 -1.51 13.10 1.33
C MET A 166 -1.26 14.16 2.41
N LEU A 167 -0.16 14.05 3.16
CA LEU A 167 0.22 15.09 4.13
C LEU A 167 0.35 16.47 3.47
N ALA A 168 1.05 16.54 2.33
CA ALA A 168 1.17 17.78 1.56
C ALA A 168 -0.18 18.28 1.02
N ALA A 169 -1.08 17.39 0.60
CA ALA A 169 -2.38 17.76 0.08
C ALA A 169 -3.32 18.36 1.13
N VAL A 170 -3.20 17.91 2.39
CA VAL A 170 -4.04 18.39 3.50
C VAL A 170 -3.46 19.58 4.26
N GLU A 171 -2.32 20.12 3.83
CA GLU A 171 -1.73 21.33 4.42
C GLU A 171 -2.82 22.43 4.56
N ASP A 172 -2.92 23.06 5.72
CA ASP A 172 -3.91 24.08 6.03
C ASP A 172 -5.40 23.64 6.04
N THR A 173 -5.72 22.35 5.86
CA THR A 173 -7.12 21.87 5.86
C THR A 173 -7.61 21.36 7.22
N GLY A 174 -6.68 20.87 8.04
CA GLY A 174 -6.99 20.22 9.32
C GLY A 174 -7.49 18.77 9.18
N ILE A 175 -7.48 18.18 7.99
CA ILE A 175 -7.78 16.76 7.76
C ILE A 175 -6.60 15.93 8.25
N PRO A 176 -6.76 15.01 9.22
CA PRO A 176 -5.68 14.17 9.69
C PRO A 176 -5.33 13.09 8.67
N VAL A 177 -4.05 12.69 8.66
CA VAL A 177 -3.56 11.57 7.87
C VAL A 177 -3.13 10.44 8.82
N VAL A 178 -3.59 9.23 8.55
CA VAL A 178 -3.11 8.00 9.21
C VAL A 178 -2.40 7.17 8.15
N TYR A 179 -1.08 7.10 8.23
CA TYR A 179 -0.34 6.26 7.31
C TYR A 179 -0.33 4.79 7.72
N SER A 180 -0.15 3.92 6.75
CA SER A 180 0.03 2.49 6.93
C SER A 180 1.21 1.99 6.11
N ALA A 181 2.07 1.17 6.70
CA ALA A 181 3.30 0.68 6.07
C ALA A 181 4.24 1.81 5.61
N VAL A 182 4.58 2.71 6.51
CA VAL A 182 5.70 3.63 6.32
C VAL A 182 6.93 3.01 6.98
N THR A 183 7.92 2.65 6.18
CA THR A 183 9.07 1.88 6.65
C THR A 183 9.93 2.66 7.63
N ASP A 184 10.18 3.95 7.37
CA ASP A 184 10.95 4.83 8.27
C ASP A 184 10.26 6.18 8.44
N PRO A 185 9.34 6.31 9.42
CA PRO A 185 8.63 7.57 9.67
C PRO A 185 9.54 8.73 10.05
N VAL A 186 10.70 8.45 10.67
CA VAL A 186 11.66 9.48 11.06
C VAL A 186 12.35 10.05 9.82
N SER A 187 12.88 9.19 8.94
CA SER A 187 13.52 9.63 7.70
C SER A 187 12.53 10.28 6.72
N ALA A 188 11.26 9.86 6.73
CA ALA A 188 10.19 10.47 5.97
C ALA A 188 9.76 11.84 6.51
N GLY A 189 10.23 12.24 7.70
CA GLY A 189 9.91 13.52 8.32
C GLY A 189 8.54 13.58 9.00
N PHE A 190 7.94 12.42 9.31
CA PHE A 190 6.61 12.35 9.94
C PHE A 190 6.67 12.31 11.46
N ASP A 191 7.83 11.97 12.05
CA ASP A 191 7.99 11.95 13.50
C ASP A 191 7.94 13.37 14.08
N GLY A 192 6.95 13.61 14.94
CA GLY A 192 6.71 14.92 15.54
C GLY A 192 5.90 15.89 14.68
N GLU A 193 5.40 15.48 13.51
CA GLU A 193 4.50 16.27 12.67
C GLU A 193 3.06 16.18 13.21
N GLU A 194 2.39 17.35 13.39
CA GLU A 194 1.10 17.41 14.10
C GLU A 194 -0.08 16.82 13.31
N GLY A 195 -0.01 16.82 11.97
CA GLY A 195 -1.10 16.41 11.07
C GLY A 195 -1.15 14.92 10.73
N ILE A 196 -0.15 14.12 11.19
CA ILE A 196 0.02 12.75 10.72
C ILE A 196 0.44 11.79 11.83
N THR A 197 -0.05 10.57 11.77
CA THR A 197 0.37 9.42 12.58
C THR A 197 0.16 8.14 11.80
N GLY A 198 0.45 6.97 12.35
CA GLY A 198 0.16 5.71 11.66
C GLY A 198 0.96 4.51 12.13
N THR A 199 1.13 3.56 11.23
CA THR A 199 1.79 2.27 11.48
C THR A 199 2.98 2.06 10.57
N SER A 200 4.09 1.59 11.15
CA SER A 200 5.36 1.36 10.45
C SER A 200 5.61 -0.12 10.24
N ASP A 201 6.05 -0.48 9.05
CA ASP A 201 6.59 -1.79 8.68
C ASP A 201 8.12 -1.81 8.71
N ALA A 202 8.73 -1.10 9.66
CA ALA A 202 10.19 -0.98 9.80
C ALA A 202 10.89 -2.32 9.58
N LEU A 203 11.91 -2.35 8.73
CA LEU A 203 12.55 -3.57 8.30
C LEU A 203 13.71 -3.96 9.21
N ASN A 204 13.77 -5.24 9.63
CA ASN A 204 14.95 -5.80 10.31
C ASN A 204 15.96 -6.30 9.27
N THR A 205 16.68 -5.37 8.65
CA THR A 205 17.67 -5.67 7.60
C THR A 205 18.76 -6.62 8.09
N GLU A 206 19.22 -6.48 9.35
CA GLU A 206 20.24 -7.36 9.92
C GLU A 206 19.77 -8.82 9.94
N ALA A 207 18.52 -9.08 10.31
CA ALA A 207 17.97 -10.43 10.28
C ALA A 207 17.95 -11.01 8.87
N ILE A 208 17.53 -10.24 7.87
CA ILE A 208 17.51 -10.70 6.46
C ILE A 208 18.93 -11.03 5.97
N MET A 209 19.89 -10.16 6.25
CA MET A 209 21.28 -10.40 5.88
C MET A 209 21.87 -11.62 6.61
N ASN A 210 21.43 -11.90 7.83
CA ASN A 210 21.77 -13.12 8.53
C ASN A 210 21.14 -14.37 7.90
N LEU A 211 19.91 -14.30 7.34
CA LEU A 211 19.32 -15.43 6.57
C LEU A 211 20.19 -15.77 5.36
N ILE A 212 20.69 -14.77 4.64
CA ILE A 212 21.59 -14.97 3.50
C ILE A 212 22.83 -15.73 3.92
N THR A 213 23.50 -15.28 5.00
CA THR A 213 24.73 -15.91 5.49
C THR A 213 24.50 -17.27 6.16
N ALA A 214 23.29 -17.52 6.70
CA ALA A 214 22.93 -18.80 7.29
C ALA A 214 22.80 -19.93 6.23
N ILE A 215 22.27 -19.58 5.06
CA ILE A 215 22.17 -20.53 3.92
C ILE A 215 23.46 -20.64 3.13
N ASN A 216 24.19 -19.55 3.00
CA ASN A 216 25.46 -19.52 2.27
C ASN A 216 26.56 -18.86 3.13
N PRO A 217 27.17 -19.62 4.06
CA PRO A 217 28.20 -19.08 4.96
C PRO A 217 29.47 -18.57 4.26
N ASP A 218 29.73 -19.07 3.05
CA ASP A 218 30.91 -18.72 2.26
C ASP A 218 30.61 -17.61 1.22
N ILE A 219 29.47 -16.93 1.33
CA ILE A 219 29.11 -15.87 0.39
C ILE A 219 30.10 -14.71 0.47
N ASP A 220 30.65 -14.31 -0.66
CA ASP A 220 31.64 -13.25 -0.76
C ASP A 220 31.11 -11.98 -1.43
N THR A 221 29.97 -12.07 -2.11
CA THR A 221 29.38 -10.94 -2.84
C THR A 221 27.85 -11.06 -2.86
N ILE A 222 27.17 -9.99 -2.44
CA ILE A 222 25.70 -9.86 -2.41
C ILE A 222 25.28 -8.75 -3.38
N GLY A 223 24.21 -8.99 -4.16
CA GLY A 223 23.55 -7.97 -4.96
C GLY A 223 22.60 -7.13 -4.10
N LEU A 224 22.54 -5.83 -4.34
CA LEU A 224 21.54 -4.94 -3.75
C LEU A 224 20.71 -4.38 -4.90
N LEU A 225 19.42 -4.71 -4.94
CA LEU A 225 18.47 -4.29 -5.97
C LEU A 225 17.38 -3.41 -5.36
N TYR A 226 17.25 -2.18 -5.84
CA TYR A 226 16.30 -1.22 -5.29
C TYR A 226 16.06 -0.04 -6.24
N ASP A 227 15.05 0.76 -5.95
CA ASP A 227 14.79 2.06 -6.59
C ASP A 227 15.31 3.19 -5.70
N LEU A 228 16.20 4.01 -6.23
CA LEU A 228 16.77 5.17 -5.52
C LEU A 228 15.73 6.24 -5.14
N SER A 229 14.57 6.26 -5.79
CA SER A 229 13.50 7.21 -5.52
C SER A 229 12.53 6.74 -4.44
N GLN A 230 12.68 5.51 -3.93
CA GLN A 230 11.88 4.96 -2.83
C GLN A 230 12.56 5.24 -1.48
N ASP A 231 12.01 6.16 -0.70
CA ASP A 231 12.53 6.51 0.62
C ASP A 231 12.58 5.28 1.56
N ALA A 232 11.60 4.37 1.43
CA ALA A 232 11.56 3.10 2.16
C ALA A 232 12.83 2.25 1.99
N SER A 233 13.53 2.37 0.86
CA SER A 233 14.75 1.61 0.57
C SER A 233 16.01 2.19 1.20
N THR A 234 16.03 3.49 1.52
CA THR A 234 17.26 4.22 1.85
C THR A 234 17.98 3.66 3.07
N GLN A 235 17.31 3.54 4.21
CA GLN A 235 17.93 3.07 5.45
C GLN A 235 18.28 1.58 5.35
N ALA A 236 17.38 0.75 4.80
CA ALA A 236 17.62 -0.69 4.67
C ALA A 236 18.84 -1.00 3.79
N ILE A 237 19.06 -0.25 2.72
CA ILE A 237 20.26 -0.38 1.88
C ILE A 237 21.52 0.09 2.61
N ALA A 238 21.45 1.16 3.41
CA ALA A 238 22.56 1.60 4.23
C ALA A 238 22.95 0.53 5.28
N ASP A 239 21.97 -0.08 5.93
CA ASP A 239 22.16 -1.14 6.92
C ASP A 239 22.74 -2.41 6.27
N ALA A 240 22.25 -2.80 5.09
CA ALA A 240 22.78 -3.94 4.34
C ALA A 240 24.28 -3.73 3.97
N LYS A 241 24.64 -2.53 3.52
CA LYS A 241 26.04 -2.17 3.26
C LYS A 241 26.90 -2.26 4.53
N ALA A 242 26.42 -1.68 5.64
CA ALA A 242 27.10 -1.73 6.92
C ALA A 242 27.31 -3.18 7.41
N PHE A 243 26.30 -4.04 7.24
CA PHE A 243 26.42 -5.47 7.51
C PHE A 243 27.49 -6.12 6.64
N CYS A 244 27.47 -5.91 5.34
CA CYS A 244 28.47 -6.43 4.41
C CYS A 244 29.87 -5.99 4.77
N ASP A 245 30.07 -4.70 5.05
CA ASP A 245 31.36 -4.14 5.46
C ASP A 245 31.87 -4.80 6.76
N SER A 246 30.99 -5.02 7.74
CA SER A 246 31.31 -5.65 9.02
C SER A 246 31.79 -7.10 8.88
N LYS A 247 31.28 -7.80 7.85
CA LYS A 247 31.60 -9.23 7.56
C LYS A 247 32.68 -9.39 6.51
N GLY A 248 33.12 -8.31 5.84
CA GLY A 248 34.04 -8.37 4.71
C GLY A 248 33.43 -8.95 3.44
N ILE A 249 32.11 -8.90 3.32
CA ILE A 249 31.33 -9.32 2.15
C ILE A 249 31.29 -8.13 1.16
N LYS A 250 31.53 -8.38 -0.10
CA LYS A 250 31.38 -7.36 -1.15
C LYS A 250 29.91 -7.20 -1.51
N TYR A 251 29.55 -6.02 -2.02
CA TYR A 251 28.21 -5.82 -2.58
C TYR A 251 28.28 -5.15 -3.96
N ILE A 252 27.26 -5.41 -4.77
CA ILE A 252 27.07 -4.82 -6.10
C ILE A 252 25.67 -4.24 -6.13
N GLU A 253 25.59 -2.91 -6.28
CA GLU A 253 24.32 -2.20 -6.37
C GLU A 253 23.83 -2.10 -7.80
N LYS A 254 22.54 -2.34 -7.99
CA LYS A 254 21.81 -2.07 -9.23
C LYS A 254 20.47 -1.43 -8.88
N ASN A 255 20.10 -0.44 -9.68
CA ASN A 255 18.90 0.35 -9.49
C ASN A 255 18.02 0.32 -10.74
N GLY A 256 16.71 0.43 -10.51
CA GLY A 256 15.72 0.61 -11.55
C GLY A 256 14.53 1.39 -11.01
N THR A 257 14.03 2.36 -11.75
CA THR A 257 12.88 3.21 -11.41
C THR A 257 11.63 2.81 -12.21
N THR A 258 11.77 1.81 -13.05
CA THR A 258 10.69 1.21 -13.85
C THR A 258 10.86 -0.31 -13.90
N THR A 259 9.79 -1.07 -14.14
CA THR A 259 9.86 -2.54 -14.30
C THR A 259 10.93 -2.96 -15.31
N ALA A 260 11.05 -2.26 -16.45
CA ALA A 260 12.06 -2.60 -17.47
C ALA A 260 13.49 -2.36 -16.98
N GLU A 261 13.73 -1.30 -16.21
CA GLU A 261 15.04 -1.02 -15.62
C GLU A 261 15.38 -2.03 -14.52
N VAL A 262 14.39 -2.43 -13.70
CA VAL A 262 14.55 -3.48 -12.69
C VAL A 262 14.92 -4.82 -13.33
N GLN A 263 14.28 -5.20 -14.46
CA GLN A 263 14.67 -6.40 -15.22
C GLN A 263 16.11 -6.34 -15.69
N MET A 264 16.54 -5.21 -16.29
CA MET A 264 17.93 -5.03 -16.72
C MET A 264 18.90 -5.06 -15.53
N ALA A 265 18.51 -4.53 -14.38
CA ALA A 265 19.29 -4.53 -13.16
C ALA A 265 19.46 -5.96 -12.61
N ALA A 266 18.41 -6.77 -12.61
CA ALA A 266 18.43 -8.17 -12.21
C ALA A 266 19.38 -9.00 -13.13
N GLU A 267 19.24 -8.86 -14.46
CA GLU A 267 20.15 -9.50 -15.43
C GLU A 267 21.61 -9.08 -15.20
N ALA A 268 21.86 -7.80 -14.89
CA ALA A 268 23.21 -7.32 -14.62
C ALA A 268 23.79 -7.87 -13.31
N LEU A 269 22.99 -8.12 -12.28
CA LEU A 269 23.42 -8.78 -11.04
C LEU A 269 23.76 -10.25 -11.30
N VAL A 270 22.93 -10.97 -12.07
CA VAL A 270 23.21 -12.34 -12.49
C VAL A 270 24.52 -12.41 -13.30
N ALA A 271 24.71 -11.52 -14.27
CA ALA A 271 25.94 -11.45 -15.08
C ALA A 271 27.19 -11.11 -14.25
N ALA A 272 27.01 -10.38 -13.14
CA ALA A 272 28.10 -10.11 -12.20
C ALA A 272 28.46 -11.29 -11.29
N GLY A 273 27.65 -12.37 -11.32
CA GLY A 273 27.93 -13.63 -10.65
C GLY A 273 27.59 -13.64 -9.15
N VAL A 274 26.71 -12.73 -8.69
CA VAL A 274 26.22 -12.76 -7.30
C VAL A 274 25.47 -14.06 -7.04
N LYS A 275 25.43 -14.49 -5.77
CA LYS A 275 24.74 -15.71 -5.35
C LYS A 275 23.49 -15.44 -4.52
N ALA A 276 23.38 -14.25 -4.01
CA ALA A 276 22.18 -13.73 -3.35
C ALA A 276 21.97 -12.28 -3.72
N VAL A 277 20.71 -11.87 -3.73
CA VAL A 277 20.27 -10.49 -3.91
C VAL A 277 19.39 -10.12 -2.71
N PHE A 278 19.57 -8.90 -2.20
CA PHE A 278 18.71 -8.29 -1.22
C PHE A 278 17.94 -7.13 -1.86
N THR A 279 16.63 -7.11 -1.61
CA THR A 279 15.71 -6.02 -1.95
C THR A 279 14.93 -5.64 -0.70
N PRO A 280 14.89 -4.36 -0.28
CA PRO A 280 14.06 -3.91 0.84
C PRO A 280 12.56 -3.90 0.50
N THR A 281 11.73 -3.19 1.28
CA THR A 281 10.29 -2.95 1.02
C THR A 281 10.08 -1.97 -0.14
N ASP A 282 10.58 -2.31 -1.31
CA ASP A 282 10.62 -1.45 -2.50
C ASP A 282 9.45 -1.74 -3.45
N ASN A 283 8.54 -0.78 -3.59
CA ASN A 283 7.32 -0.97 -4.39
C ASN A 283 7.59 -1.08 -5.90
N THR A 284 8.66 -0.44 -6.40
CA THR A 284 9.04 -0.53 -7.81
C THR A 284 9.56 -1.92 -8.15
N VAL A 285 10.46 -2.46 -7.31
CA VAL A 285 10.96 -3.83 -7.48
C VAL A 285 9.84 -4.84 -7.25
N MET A 286 8.96 -4.61 -6.26
CA MET A 286 7.82 -5.49 -5.99
C MET A 286 6.93 -5.67 -7.22
N THR A 287 6.57 -4.58 -7.90
CA THR A 287 5.78 -4.64 -9.14
C THR A 287 6.48 -5.36 -10.30
N ALA A 288 7.80 -5.46 -10.24
CA ALA A 288 8.61 -6.16 -11.25
C ALA A 288 8.86 -7.64 -10.91
N GLU A 289 8.60 -8.08 -9.66
CA GLU A 289 9.05 -9.38 -9.14
C GLU A 289 8.64 -10.57 -10.01
N LEU A 290 7.37 -10.65 -10.42
CA LEU A 290 6.90 -11.70 -11.35
C LEU A 290 7.67 -11.77 -12.67
N SER A 291 8.38 -10.70 -13.04
CA SER A 291 9.17 -10.65 -14.27
C SER A 291 10.66 -10.92 -14.07
N ILE A 292 11.13 -11.00 -12.81
CA ILE A 292 12.55 -11.16 -12.49
C ILE A 292 12.89 -12.44 -11.70
N TYR A 293 11.93 -13.04 -10.99
CA TYR A 293 12.20 -14.17 -10.10
C TYR A 293 12.78 -15.39 -10.86
N GLU A 294 12.27 -15.68 -12.08
CA GLU A 294 12.84 -16.76 -12.92
C GLU A 294 14.27 -16.44 -13.36
N THR A 295 14.59 -15.17 -13.66
CA THR A 295 15.96 -14.74 -13.98
C THR A 295 16.93 -15.08 -12.85
N PHE A 296 16.52 -14.92 -11.60
CA PHE A 296 17.32 -15.24 -10.43
C PHE A 296 17.36 -16.75 -10.18
N THR A 297 16.24 -17.44 -10.14
CA THR A 297 16.17 -18.88 -9.83
C THR A 297 16.90 -19.73 -10.90
N ASP A 298 16.74 -19.43 -12.19
CA ASP A 298 17.45 -20.11 -13.30
C ASP A 298 18.97 -19.93 -13.23
N ALA A 299 19.43 -18.80 -12.70
CA ALA A 299 20.85 -18.52 -12.49
C ALA A 299 21.39 -19.06 -11.15
N GLY A 300 20.56 -19.68 -10.31
CA GLY A 300 20.91 -20.13 -8.97
C GLY A 300 21.21 -18.99 -8.00
N VAL A 301 20.54 -17.84 -8.17
CA VAL A 301 20.65 -16.65 -7.32
C VAL A 301 19.46 -16.61 -6.37
N MET A 302 19.71 -16.57 -5.07
CA MET A 302 18.68 -16.48 -4.03
C MET A 302 18.23 -15.03 -3.89
N HIS A 303 16.92 -14.75 -4.00
CA HIS A 303 16.37 -13.41 -3.79
C HIS A 303 15.72 -13.31 -2.40
N PHE A 304 16.29 -12.45 -1.54
CA PHE A 304 15.80 -12.14 -0.20
C PHE A 304 15.21 -10.73 -0.17
N THR A 305 14.02 -10.60 0.39
CA THR A 305 13.23 -9.39 0.24
C THR A 305 12.58 -8.94 1.54
N GLY A 306 12.12 -7.69 1.57
CA GLY A 306 11.59 -7.01 2.75
C GLY A 306 10.09 -7.18 3.00
N ALA A 307 9.37 -8.01 2.22
CA ALA A 307 7.95 -8.27 2.43
C ALA A 307 7.53 -9.66 1.92
N ASP A 308 6.43 -10.18 2.44
CA ASP A 308 5.85 -11.46 2.03
C ASP A 308 5.34 -11.47 0.58
N SER A 309 4.86 -10.32 0.09
CA SER A 309 4.37 -10.15 -1.28
C SER A 309 5.40 -10.52 -2.34
N PHE A 310 6.68 -10.27 -2.10
CA PHE A 310 7.74 -10.69 -3.00
C PHE A 310 7.82 -12.23 -3.11
N ALA A 311 7.73 -12.93 -1.96
CA ALA A 311 7.73 -14.39 -1.98
C ALA A 311 6.47 -14.95 -2.65
N LEU A 312 5.32 -14.30 -2.49
CA LEU A 312 4.10 -14.62 -3.23
C LEU A 312 4.26 -14.42 -4.74
N ASN A 313 5.12 -13.49 -5.17
CA ASN A 313 5.43 -13.25 -6.59
C ASN A 313 6.69 -13.97 -7.07
N GLY A 314 7.20 -14.95 -6.33
CA GLY A 314 8.27 -15.83 -6.78
C GLY A 314 9.66 -15.57 -6.20
N ALA A 315 9.88 -14.50 -5.41
CA ALA A 315 11.14 -14.37 -4.66
C ALA A 315 11.36 -15.58 -3.74
N PHE A 316 12.59 -15.97 -3.50
CA PHE A 316 12.91 -17.10 -2.63
C PHE A 316 12.41 -16.88 -1.19
N VAL A 317 12.66 -15.68 -0.63
CA VAL A 317 12.32 -15.34 0.74
C VAL A 317 11.79 -13.92 0.83
N GLY A 318 10.62 -13.77 1.47
CA GLY A 318 10.12 -12.52 2.03
C GLY A 318 10.34 -12.49 3.55
N TYR A 319 10.63 -11.33 4.11
CA TYR A 319 10.78 -11.12 5.55
C TYR A 319 10.07 -9.84 5.94
N GLY A 320 9.17 -9.89 6.93
CA GLY A 320 8.39 -8.71 7.25
C GLY A 320 7.51 -8.87 8.48
N VAL A 321 6.47 -8.06 8.50
CA VAL A 321 5.43 -7.98 9.53
C VAL A 321 4.15 -8.69 9.09
N ASP A 322 3.21 -8.83 10.01
CA ASP A 322 1.83 -9.22 9.67
C ASP A 322 1.06 -7.98 9.16
N TYR A 323 0.84 -7.91 7.85
CA TYR A 323 0.16 -6.78 7.21
C TYR A 323 -1.35 -6.73 7.52
N VAL A 324 -1.96 -7.84 7.96
CA VAL A 324 -3.33 -7.85 8.47
C VAL A 324 -3.41 -7.10 9.80
N GLN A 325 -2.55 -7.47 10.76
CA GLN A 325 -2.47 -6.77 12.06
C GLN A 325 -2.12 -5.29 11.90
N LEU A 326 -1.24 -4.98 10.96
CA LEU A 326 -0.85 -3.60 10.67
C LEU A 326 -2.05 -2.78 10.15
N GLY A 327 -2.86 -3.34 9.25
CA GLY A 327 -4.08 -2.71 8.75
C GLY A 327 -5.14 -2.53 9.84
N GLU A 328 -5.38 -3.55 10.68
CA GLU A 328 -6.29 -3.46 11.82
C GLU A 328 -5.89 -2.34 12.79
N ALA A 329 -4.60 -2.25 13.13
CA ALA A 329 -4.10 -1.20 14.01
C ALA A 329 -4.22 0.20 13.38
N THR A 330 -4.04 0.31 12.05
CA THR A 330 -4.27 1.56 11.31
C THR A 330 -5.74 1.99 11.44
N ALA A 331 -6.68 1.07 11.27
CA ALA A 331 -8.11 1.35 11.44
C ALA A 331 -8.46 1.75 12.89
N ASP A 332 -7.87 1.09 13.89
CA ASP A 332 -8.08 1.46 15.28
C ASP A 332 -7.59 2.90 15.56
N MET A 333 -6.48 3.34 14.94
CA MET A 333 -6.03 4.73 15.04
C MET A 333 -7.02 5.71 14.38
N VAL A 334 -7.59 5.37 13.22
CA VAL A 334 -8.67 6.14 12.58
C VAL A 334 -9.85 6.30 13.53
N VAL A 335 -10.28 5.21 14.18
CA VAL A 335 -11.38 5.23 15.15
C VAL A 335 -11.07 6.12 16.37
N GLU A 336 -9.84 6.09 16.88
CA GLU A 336 -9.42 6.96 18.00
C GLU A 336 -9.44 8.44 17.62
N LEU A 337 -9.11 8.79 16.37
CA LEU A 337 -9.21 10.15 15.86
C LEU A 337 -10.68 10.58 15.72
N LEU A 338 -11.52 9.76 15.08
CA LEU A 338 -12.88 10.15 14.71
C LEU A 338 -13.88 10.01 15.86
N CYS A 339 -13.73 8.98 16.71
CA CYS A 339 -14.65 8.66 17.79
C CYS A 339 -14.04 8.83 19.20
N GLY A 340 -12.71 8.81 19.31
CA GLY A 340 -12.00 8.89 20.60
C GLY A 340 -11.64 10.30 21.01
N GLY A 341 -11.84 11.30 20.14
CA GLY A 341 -11.51 12.71 20.39
C GLY A 341 -10.02 12.99 20.53
N LYS A 342 -9.18 12.12 19.96
CA LYS A 342 -7.73 12.31 19.89
C LYS A 342 -7.33 13.07 18.63
N THR A 343 -6.12 13.60 18.65
CA THR A 343 -5.43 14.17 17.48
C THR A 343 -4.28 13.26 17.08
N PRO A 344 -3.70 13.39 15.88
CA PRO A 344 -2.50 12.63 15.51
C PRO A 344 -1.34 12.80 16.51
N ALA A 345 -1.18 14.00 17.10
CA ALA A 345 -0.16 14.27 18.11
C ALA A 345 -0.36 13.47 19.42
N ASP A 346 -1.58 13.03 19.73
CA ASP A 346 -1.90 12.20 20.90
C ASP A 346 -1.65 10.71 20.65
N LEU A 347 -1.39 10.32 19.41
CA LEU A 347 -1.22 8.94 18.97
C LEU A 347 0.20 8.76 18.41
N PRO A 348 1.17 8.27 19.19
CA PRO A 348 2.47 7.92 18.63
C PRO A 348 2.30 6.84 17.57
N TYR A 349 3.12 6.90 16.53
CA TYR A 349 3.10 5.83 15.53
C TYR A 349 3.47 4.48 16.16
N GLN A 350 2.93 3.41 15.57
CA GLN A 350 3.13 2.04 16.05
C GLN A 350 4.11 1.30 15.15
N THR A 351 4.99 0.52 15.76
CA THR A 351 5.87 -0.44 15.09
C THR A 351 5.45 -1.86 15.44
N PHE A 352 5.67 -2.79 14.53
CA PHE A 352 5.29 -4.19 14.71
C PHE A 352 6.53 -5.06 14.80
N ASP A 353 6.41 -6.19 15.52
CA ASP A 353 7.46 -7.18 15.56
C ASP A 353 7.71 -7.72 14.15
N ASN A 354 8.91 -7.42 13.66
CA ASN A 354 9.37 -7.86 12.37
C ASN A 354 10.12 -9.18 12.55
N GLY A 355 9.60 -10.25 11.95
CA GLY A 355 10.19 -11.57 12.18
C GLY A 355 9.49 -12.71 11.44
N ILE A 356 8.54 -12.41 10.58
CA ILE A 356 7.87 -13.43 9.77
C ILE A 356 8.71 -13.68 8.50
N VAL A 357 9.20 -14.91 8.36
CA VAL A 357 9.86 -15.38 7.14
C VAL A 357 8.83 -16.09 6.28
N THR A 358 8.64 -15.64 5.06
CA THR A 358 7.82 -16.29 4.05
C THR A 358 8.74 -16.93 2.99
N ILE A 359 8.68 -18.26 2.84
CA ILE A 359 9.50 -19.00 1.90
C ILE A 359 8.64 -19.43 0.72
N ASN A 360 9.03 -19.08 -0.50
CA ASN A 360 8.44 -19.63 -1.71
C ASN A 360 9.02 -21.02 -1.98
N THR A 361 8.15 -22.03 -1.94
CA THR A 361 8.57 -23.44 -2.08
C THR A 361 8.99 -23.80 -3.49
N GLU A 362 8.41 -23.16 -4.52
CA GLU A 362 8.78 -23.39 -5.92
C GLU A 362 10.16 -22.82 -6.23
N SER A 363 10.45 -21.60 -5.75
CA SER A 363 11.78 -21.00 -5.87
C SER A 363 12.82 -21.73 -5.02
N CYS A 364 12.45 -22.24 -3.84
CA CYS A 364 13.31 -23.09 -3.03
C CYS A 364 13.72 -24.36 -3.79
N GLU A 365 12.75 -25.05 -4.44
CA GLU A 365 12.99 -26.24 -5.27
C GLU A 365 13.83 -25.90 -6.51
N ALA A 366 13.51 -24.81 -7.22
CA ALA A 366 14.25 -24.37 -8.41
C ALA A 366 15.73 -24.05 -8.10
N LEU A 367 16.00 -23.50 -6.91
CA LEU A 367 17.36 -23.26 -6.41
C LEU A 367 18.07 -24.54 -5.93
N GLY A 368 17.39 -25.69 -5.95
CA GLY A 368 17.93 -26.97 -5.49
C GLY A 368 18.15 -27.06 -3.98
N LEU A 369 17.41 -26.26 -3.21
CA LEU A 369 17.50 -26.21 -1.75
C LEU A 369 16.48 -27.16 -1.10
N ASP A 370 16.88 -27.79 0.01
CA ASP A 370 15.98 -28.59 0.83
C ASP A 370 15.24 -27.70 1.82
N LEU A 371 13.91 -27.64 1.73
CA LEU A 371 13.06 -26.75 2.50
C LEU A 371 13.23 -26.90 4.03
N ASP A 372 13.37 -28.14 4.52
CA ASP A 372 13.53 -28.38 5.96
C ASP A 372 14.90 -27.86 6.44
N THR A 373 15.93 -28.04 5.64
CA THR A 373 17.27 -27.46 5.90
C THR A 373 17.21 -25.93 5.95
N VAL A 374 16.49 -25.29 4.99
CA VAL A 374 16.28 -23.86 4.95
C VAL A 374 15.56 -23.37 6.22
N LYS A 375 14.47 -24.01 6.59
CA LYS A 375 13.71 -23.68 7.81
C LYS A 375 14.57 -23.76 9.07
N GLU A 376 15.36 -24.82 9.22
CA GLU A 376 16.25 -24.98 10.37
C GLU A 376 17.32 -23.87 10.43
N ALA A 377 17.87 -23.47 9.30
CA ALA A 377 18.85 -22.40 9.23
C ALA A 377 18.26 -21.02 9.58
N PHE A 378 16.98 -20.81 9.29
CA PHE A 378 16.31 -19.51 9.49
C PHE A 378 15.73 -19.32 10.91
N LYS A 379 15.41 -20.38 11.63
CA LYS A 379 14.83 -20.35 12.99
C LYS A 379 15.50 -19.36 13.96
N PRO A 380 16.83 -19.20 13.98
CA PRO A 380 17.48 -18.27 14.92
C PRO A 380 17.20 -16.78 14.63
N TYR A 381 16.69 -16.46 13.43
CA TYR A 381 16.57 -15.09 12.92
C TYR A 381 15.13 -14.66 12.67
N CYS A 382 14.15 -15.50 13.00
CA CYS A 382 12.74 -15.21 12.78
C CYS A 382 11.88 -15.71 13.94
N THR A 383 10.70 -15.15 14.08
CA THR A 383 9.66 -15.57 15.06
C THR A 383 8.72 -16.60 14.47
N GLU A 384 8.47 -16.53 13.16
CA GLU A 384 7.57 -17.40 12.43
C GLU A 384 8.12 -17.72 11.04
N ILE A 385 7.79 -18.90 10.52
CA ILE A 385 8.10 -19.31 9.14
C ILE A 385 6.81 -19.76 8.47
N VAL A 386 6.43 -19.04 7.42
CA VAL A 386 5.31 -19.34 6.52
C VAL A 386 5.86 -19.89 5.21
N VAL A 387 5.12 -20.76 4.54
CA VAL A 387 5.47 -21.28 3.21
C VAL A 387 4.35 -20.98 2.23
N VAL A 388 4.74 -20.55 1.03
CA VAL A 388 3.84 -20.16 -0.05
C VAL A 388 4.27 -20.78 -1.38
N THR A 389 3.41 -20.67 -2.38
CA THR A 389 3.71 -20.88 -3.80
C THR A 389 3.52 -19.59 -4.55
N THR A 390 4.09 -19.49 -5.75
CA THR A 390 3.95 -18.31 -6.60
C THR A 390 2.51 -18.08 -7.01
N GLN A 391 2.05 -16.84 -6.90
CA GLN A 391 0.72 -16.37 -7.27
C GLN A 391 0.85 -15.26 -8.31
N GLU A 392 0.09 -15.38 -9.41
CA GLU A 392 0.10 -14.39 -10.49
C GLU A 392 -0.98 -13.29 -10.32
N ASN A 393 -1.93 -13.50 -9.41
CA ASN A 393 -3.05 -12.59 -9.17
C ASN A 393 -3.37 -12.51 -7.67
N PHE A 394 -3.66 -11.31 -7.16
CA PHE A 394 -4.02 -11.00 -5.79
C PHE A 394 -5.41 -10.37 -5.70
#